data_bc1ecb5b987207181232a9a978008b73
#
_entry.id   bc1ecb5b987207181232a9a978008b73
#
_cell.length_a   1.000
_cell.length_b   1.000
_cell.length_c   1.000
_cell.angle_alpha   90.00
_cell.angle_beta   90.00
_cell.angle_gamma   90.00
#
_symmetry.space_group_name_H-M   'P 1'
#
loop_
_entity.id
_entity.type
_entity.pdbx_description
1 polymer ?
#
loop_
_entity_poly.entity_id
_entity_poly.type
_entity_poly.pdbx_seq_one_letter_code
_entity_poly.pdbx_strand_id
1 'polypeptide(L)'
;RDWSPIDDVRLSDKDANEKKTMNTHLHILEAYTNLLRIWPDEGLRRQTRNLLEIFLSRIVQPQNGHLGLFFDDRWQLKSAGCFSYGHDIEASWLLLETAATLGDEALYERTRTSCYAIANAALEGYMGDWSMIYERHPDGTRNLERHWWVQAECVIGLFYLYRLHGRKEALEPALKTWDYIKTHLIDRTGGEWWWSILPDGTVNRRNDKAGFWKCPYH
;
A
#
# COMPACT_ATOMS: atom_id res chain seq x y z
N ARG A 1 17.27 -27.84 1.53
CA ARG A 1 17.63 -26.50 2.03
C ARG A 1 17.65 -26.58 3.56
N ASP A 2 18.63 -25.98 4.18
CA ASP A 2 18.88 -26.09 5.62
C ASP A 2 18.18 -24.98 6.45
N TRP A 3 17.46 -24.07 5.81
CA TRP A 3 16.79 -22.92 6.44
C TRP A 3 17.72 -22.02 7.25
N SER A 4 19.02 -22.03 6.94
CA SER A 4 19.98 -21.12 7.56
C SER A 4 19.61 -19.67 7.22
N PRO A 5 19.88 -18.71 8.14
CA PRO A 5 19.70 -17.30 7.85
C PRO A 5 20.52 -16.87 6.64
N ILE A 6 19.95 -15.99 5.84
CA ILE A 6 20.67 -15.30 4.75
C ILE A 6 21.01 -13.89 5.22
N ASP A 7 22.18 -13.38 4.79
CA ASP A 7 22.67 -12.06 5.22
C ASP A 7 21.90 -10.92 4.56
N ASP A 8 21.56 -11.08 3.28
CA ASP A 8 20.78 -10.10 2.53
C ASP A 8 19.34 -10.62 2.33
N VAL A 9 18.38 -9.96 2.99
CA VAL A 9 16.94 -10.31 2.94
C VAL A 9 16.14 -9.31 2.12
N ARG A 10 16.78 -8.37 1.41
CA ARG A 10 16.10 -7.37 0.60
C ARG A 10 15.34 -7.99 -0.56
N LEU A 11 14.17 -7.44 -0.84
CA LEU A 11 13.38 -7.78 -2.03
C LEU A 11 13.86 -7.01 -3.27
N SER A 12 14.46 -5.82 -3.04
CA SER A 12 15.05 -4.99 -4.08
C SER A 12 16.26 -4.22 -3.55
N ASP A 13 17.09 -3.68 -4.44
CA ASP A 13 18.25 -2.85 -4.08
C ASP A 13 17.87 -1.53 -3.39
N LYS A 14 16.61 -1.13 -3.46
CA LYS A 14 16.07 0.07 -2.81
C LYS A 14 15.65 -0.17 -1.37
N ASP A 15 15.48 -1.42 -0.96
CA ASP A 15 15.01 -1.77 0.36
C ASP A 15 16.14 -1.70 1.41
N ALA A 16 15.79 -1.37 2.64
CA ALA A 16 16.67 -1.57 3.77
C ALA A 16 16.83 -3.08 4.04
N ASN A 17 18.05 -3.51 4.36
CA ASN A 17 18.31 -4.91 4.74
C ASN A 17 17.88 -5.16 6.17
N GLU A 18 16.56 -5.22 6.39
CA GLU A 18 15.95 -5.40 7.70
C GLU A 18 15.13 -6.70 7.78
N LYS A 19 15.03 -7.25 8.98
CA LYS A 19 14.43 -8.58 9.21
C LYS A 19 12.91 -8.60 8.98
N LYS A 20 12.24 -7.48 9.18
CA LYS A 20 10.78 -7.37 9.00
C LYS A 20 10.45 -6.15 8.15
N THR A 21 9.63 -6.35 7.12
CA THR A 21 9.18 -5.27 6.24
C THR A 21 7.66 -5.19 6.26
N MET A 22 7.12 -4.00 6.24
CA MET A 22 5.69 -3.75 6.10
C MET A 22 5.14 -4.41 4.83
N ASN A 23 5.82 -4.22 3.71
CA ASN A 23 5.45 -4.75 2.40
C ASN A 23 5.20 -6.27 2.43
N THR A 24 6.16 -7.06 2.94
CA THR A 24 6.00 -8.51 3.05
C THR A 24 4.80 -8.89 3.93
N HIS A 25 4.60 -8.20 5.05
CA HIS A 25 3.45 -8.49 5.93
C HIS A 25 2.12 -8.16 5.24
N LEU A 26 2.06 -7.05 4.48
CA LEU A 26 0.85 -6.61 3.78
C LEU A 26 0.41 -7.66 2.75
N HIS A 27 1.32 -8.09 1.88
CA HIS A 27 0.99 -9.03 0.82
C HIS A 27 0.75 -10.46 1.31
N ILE A 28 1.40 -10.89 2.42
CA ILE A 28 1.01 -12.14 3.08
C ILE A 28 -0.40 -12.03 3.65
N LEU A 29 -0.74 -10.92 4.28
CA LEU A 29 -2.09 -10.70 4.83
C LEU A 29 -3.15 -10.73 3.73
N GLU A 30 -2.89 -10.07 2.60
CA GLU A 30 -3.76 -10.08 1.44
C GLU A 30 -3.96 -11.51 0.89
N ALA A 31 -2.88 -12.25 0.69
CA ALA A 31 -2.93 -13.63 0.22
C ALA A 31 -3.73 -14.53 1.19
N TYR A 32 -3.52 -14.39 2.49
CA TYR A 32 -4.27 -15.12 3.51
C TYR A 32 -5.75 -14.74 3.52
N THR A 33 -6.07 -13.46 3.34
CA THR A 33 -7.45 -12.98 3.27
C THR A 33 -8.18 -13.59 2.07
N ASN A 34 -7.57 -13.58 0.91
CA ASN A 34 -8.14 -14.16 -0.30
C ASN A 34 -8.28 -15.69 -0.19
N LEU A 35 -7.29 -16.36 0.38
CA LEU A 35 -7.36 -17.80 0.61
C LEU A 35 -8.47 -18.15 1.62
N LEU A 36 -8.62 -17.38 2.70
CA LEU A 36 -9.64 -17.61 3.72
C LEU A 36 -11.07 -17.54 3.17
N ARG A 37 -11.32 -16.75 2.13
CA ARG A 37 -12.63 -16.64 1.46
C ARG A 37 -13.06 -17.94 0.78
N ILE A 38 -12.09 -18.73 0.30
CA ILE A 38 -12.35 -19.97 -0.44
C ILE A 38 -12.00 -21.23 0.36
N TRP A 39 -11.17 -21.10 1.37
CA TRP A 39 -10.77 -22.18 2.27
C TRP A 39 -10.84 -21.70 3.73
N PRO A 40 -12.02 -21.87 4.38
CA PRO A 40 -12.28 -21.34 5.72
C PRO A 40 -11.66 -22.22 6.83
N ASP A 41 -10.35 -22.39 6.79
CA ASP A 41 -9.57 -23.15 7.79
C ASP A 41 -9.33 -22.33 9.05
N GLU A 42 -9.52 -22.92 10.23
CA GLU A 42 -9.35 -22.24 11.52
C GLU A 42 -7.90 -21.86 11.83
N GLY A 43 -6.93 -22.62 11.35
CA GLY A 43 -5.52 -22.28 11.45
C GLY A 43 -5.19 -21.05 10.64
N LEU A 44 -5.66 -21.01 9.39
CA LEU A 44 -5.52 -19.86 8.50
C LEU A 44 -6.23 -18.63 9.08
N ARG A 45 -7.47 -18.77 9.57
CA ARG A 45 -8.22 -17.68 10.22
C ARG A 45 -7.44 -17.07 11.39
N ARG A 46 -6.87 -17.91 12.24
CA ARG A 46 -6.06 -17.48 13.39
C ARG A 46 -4.80 -16.71 12.93
N GLN A 47 -4.10 -17.17 11.90
CA GLN A 47 -2.90 -16.49 11.38
C GLN A 47 -3.25 -15.18 10.66
N THR A 48 -4.35 -15.15 9.91
CA THR A 48 -4.85 -13.92 9.29
C THR A 48 -5.16 -12.86 10.36
N ARG A 49 -5.85 -13.25 11.44
CA ARG A 49 -6.11 -12.36 12.59
C ARG A 49 -4.81 -11.87 13.22
N ASN A 50 -3.85 -12.76 13.46
CA ASN A 50 -2.56 -12.42 14.05
C ASN A 50 -1.79 -11.39 13.21
N LEU A 51 -1.76 -11.54 11.89
CA LEU A 51 -1.13 -10.56 10.99
C LEU A 51 -1.84 -9.20 11.04
N LEU A 52 -3.17 -9.18 11.03
CA LEU A 52 -3.93 -7.94 11.17
C LEU A 52 -3.62 -7.23 12.50
N GLU A 53 -3.54 -7.97 13.61
CA GLU A 53 -3.19 -7.42 14.91
C GLU A 53 -1.75 -6.86 14.93
N ILE A 54 -0.82 -7.51 14.23
CA ILE A 54 0.56 -6.99 14.05
C ILE A 54 0.52 -5.65 13.30
N PHE A 55 -0.27 -5.53 12.23
CA PHE A 55 -0.44 -4.25 11.55
C PHE A 55 -0.92 -3.16 12.50
N LEU A 56 -2.03 -3.40 13.18
CA LEU A 56 -2.68 -2.42 14.05
C LEU A 56 -1.83 -2.02 15.26
N SER A 57 -0.98 -2.93 15.77
CA SER A 57 -0.22 -2.70 17.00
C SER A 57 1.26 -2.37 16.81
N ARG A 58 1.85 -2.68 15.63
CA ARG A 58 3.29 -2.56 15.40
C ARG A 58 3.65 -1.73 14.17
N ILE A 59 2.88 -1.89 13.09
CA ILE A 59 3.21 -1.30 11.80
C ILE A 59 2.58 0.09 11.64
N VAL A 60 1.30 0.25 11.99
CA VAL A 60 0.64 1.57 11.98
C VAL A 60 1.26 2.46 13.05
N GLN A 61 1.70 3.65 12.66
CA GLN A 61 2.28 4.65 13.56
C GLN A 61 1.15 5.56 14.08
N PRO A 62 0.73 5.45 15.35
CA PRO A 62 -0.46 6.13 15.85
C PRO A 62 -0.31 7.66 15.90
N GLN A 63 0.93 8.17 15.91
CA GLN A 63 1.21 9.59 16.00
C GLN A 63 1.00 10.36 14.70
N ASN A 64 1.01 9.69 13.55
CA ASN A 64 0.89 10.33 12.24
C ASN A 64 0.00 9.57 11.24
N GLY A 65 -0.40 8.33 11.56
CA GLY A 65 -1.23 7.49 10.70
C GLY A 65 -0.49 6.76 9.58
N HIS A 66 0.79 7.05 9.35
CA HIS A 66 1.58 6.34 8.34
C HIS A 66 2.01 4.94 8.79
N LEU A 67 2.39 4.11 7.84
CA LEU A 67 2.99 2.81 8.11
C LEU A 67 4.50 2.93 8.33
N GLY A 68 5.02 2.25 9.33
CA GLY A 68 6.45 2.00 9.44
C GLY A 68 6.86 0.97 8.39
N LEU A 69 7.93 1.22 7.64
CA LEU A 69 8.30 0.38 6.49
C LEU A 69 9.22 -0.78 6.85
N PHE A 70 10.21 -0.55 7.71
CA PHE A 70 11.26 -1.51 8.06
C PHE A 70 11.46 -1.60 9.57
N PHE A 71 11.62 -2.82 10.08
CA PHE A 71 11.77 -3.09 11.51
C PHE A 71 12.84 -4.16 11.75
N ASP A 72 13.53 -4.06 12.89
CA ASP A 72 14.42 -5.11 13.38
C ASP A 72 13.65 -6.29 14.01
N ASP A 73 14.39 -7.27 14.55
CA ASP A 73 13.82 -8.45 15.20
C ASP A 73 12.88 -8.11 16.37
N ARG A 74 13.11 -6.98 17.03
CA ARG A 74 12.37 -6.51 18.21
C ARG A 74 11.25 -5.53 17.87
N TRP A 75 10.91 -5.38 16.58
CA TRP A 75 9.93 -4.42 16.10
C TRP A 75 10.30 -2.95 16.34
N GLN A 76 11.59 -2.64 16.41
CA GLN A 76 12.04 -1.25 16.42
C GLN A 76 12.06 -0.71 15.00
N LEU A 77 11.38 0.41 14.81
CA LEU A 77 11.28 1.08 13.51
C LEU A 77 12.66 1.58 13.03
N LYS A 78 13.03 1.22 11.81
CA LYS A 78 14.30 1.62 11.17
C LYS A 78 14.13 2.66 10.06
N SER A 79 12.88 2.93 9.66
CA SER A 79 12.52 3.86 8.59
C SER A 79 11.84 5.13 9.09
N ALA A 80 12.21 5.61 10.29
CA ALA A 80 11.58 6.80 10.87
C ALA A 80 11.62 8.00 9.90
N GLY A 81 10.46 8.60 9.64
CA GLY A 81 10.31 9.74 8.72
C GLY A 81 10.28 9.39 7.23
N CYS A 82 10.40 8.10 6.86
CA CYS A 82 10.16 7.62 5.51
C CYS A 82 8.71 7.12 5.39
N PHE A 83 7.96 7.65 4.43
CA PHE A 83 6.56 7.29 4.20
C PHE A 83 6.35 6.90 2.73
N SER A 84 5.67 5.78 2.49
CA SER A 84 5.26 5.35 1.17
C SER A 84 3.75 5.59 1.03
N TYR A 85 3.39 6.66 0.35
CA TYR A 85 1.98 7.05 0.19
C TYR A 85 1.15 6.00 -0.53
N GLY A 86 1.78 5.31 -1.50
CA GLY A 86 1.14 4.20 -2.20
C GLY A 86 0.78 3.04 -1.27
N HIS A 87 1.72 2.60 -0.41
CA HIS A 87 1.45 1.54 0.54
C HIS A 87 0.48 1.96 1.65
N ASP A 88 0.52 3.23 2.08
CA ASP A 88 -0.44 3.73 3.04
C ASP A 88 -1.87 3.64 2.48
N ILE A 89 -2.10 4.16 1.27
CA ILE A 89 -3.44 4.12 0.67
C ILE A 89 -3.88 2.68 0.36
N GLU A 90 -2.98 1.81 -0.08
CA GLU A 90 -3.22 0.38 -0.30
C GLU A 90 -3.63 -0.33 0.99
N ALA A 91 -2.86 -0.17 2.06
CA ALA A 91 -3.17 -0.79 3.35
C ALA A 91 -4.51 -0.30 3.91
N SER A 92 -4.91 0.94 3.64
CA SER A 92 -6.15 1.51 4.16
C SER A 92 -7.40 0.75 3.73
N TRP A 93 -7.36 0.03 2.62
CA TRP A 93 -8.47 -0.81 2.18
C TRP A 93 -8.21 -2.31 2.37
N LEU A 94 -6.97 -2.80 2.18
CA LEU A 94 -6.63 -4.21 2.39
C LEU A 94 -6.86 -4.68 3.83
N LEU A 95 -6.48 -3.88 4.82
CA LEU A 95 -6.73 -4.21 6.23
C LEU A 95 -8.22 -4.28 6.54
N LEU A 96 -9.02 -3.40 5.94
CA LEU A 96 -10.46 -3.38 6.14
C LEU A 96 -11.15 -4.60 5.51
N GLU A 97 -10.71 -5.01 4.30
CA GLU A 97 -11.14 -6.25 3.64
C GLU A 97 -10.82 -7.49 4.50
N THR A 98 -9.63 -7.50 5.11
CA THR A 98 -9.23 -8.57 6.03
C THR A 98 -10.15 -8.64 7.25
N ALA A 99 -10.40 -7.51 7.89
CA ALA A 99 -11.28 -7.44 9.06
C ALA A 99 -12.71 -7.89 8.73
N ALA A 100 -13.25 -7.47 7.59
CA ALA A 100 -14.55 -7.89 7.08
C ALA A 100 -14.59 -9.41 6.84
N THR A 101 -13.53 -9.99 6.25
CA THR A 101 -13.42 -11.43 5.98
C THR A 101 -13.33 -12.26 7.27
N LEU A 102 -12.74 -11.71 8.33
CA LEU A 102 -12.66 -12.35 9.64
C LEU A 102 -14.02 -12.38 10.37
N GLY A 103 -14.94 -11.45 10.08
CA GLY A 103 -16.31 -11.43 10.59
C GLY A 103 -16.44 -11.09 12.08
N ASP A 104 -15.44 -10.41 12.67
CA ASP A 104 -15.48 -9.92 14.06
C ASP A 104 -15.77 -8.42 14.05
N GLU A 105 -16.96 -8.04 14.53
CA GLU A 105 -17.43 -6.65 14.49
C GLU A 105 -16.54 -5.69 15.28
N ALA A 106 -16.08 -6.08 16.47
CA ALA A 106 -15.20 -5.23 17.29
C ALA A 106 -13.83 -5.01 16.62
N LEU A 107 -13.28 -6.05 16.01
CA LEU A 107 -12.04 -5.96 15.24
C LEU A 107 -12.25 -5.11 13.97
N TYR A 108 -13.38 -5.28 13.29
CA TYR A 108 -13.74 -4.50 12.11
C TYR A 108 -13.80 -2.99 12.43
N GLU A 109 -14.52 -2.57 13.47
CA GLU A 109 -14.64 -1.15 13.83
C GLU A 109 -13.31 -0.53 14.28
N ARG A 110 -12.50 -1.29 15.02
CA ARG A 110 -11.14 -0.85 15.36
C ARG A 110 -10.27 -0.68 14.12
N THR A 111 -10.32 -1.65 13.21
CA THR A 111 -9.58 -1.60 11.94
C THR A 111 -10.07 -0.45 11.08
N ARG A 112 -11.38 -0.23 10.99
CA ARG A 112 -11.98 0.86 10.22
C ARG A 112 -11.47 2.22 10.68
N THR A 113 -11.37 2.42 12.00
CA THR A 113 -10.81 3.66 12.57
C THR A 113 -9.34 3.86 12.16
N SER A 114 -8.53 2.80 12.24
CA SER A 114 -7.12 2.87 11.82
C SER A 114 -6.98 3.09 10.31
N CYS A 115 -7.77 2.40 9.49
CA CYS A 115 -7.77 2.56 8.04
C CYS A 115 -8.14 3.97 7.60
N TYR A 116 -9.08 4.61 8.30
CA TYR A 116 -9.42 6.01 8.06
C TYR A 116 -8.23 6.94 8.33
N ALA A 117 -7.50 6.72 9.43
CA ALA A 117 -6.31 7.51 9.75
C ALA A 117 -5.20 7.29 8.72
N ILE A 118 -4.94 6.04 8.31
CA ILE A 118 -3.94 5.69 7.29
C ILE A 118 -4.29 6.36 5.96
N ALA A 119 -5.54 6.26 5.52
CA ALA A 119 -5.97 6.88 4.26
C ALA A 119 -5.78 8.41 4.28
N ASN A 120 -6.10 9.08 5.40
CA ASN A 120 -5.88 10.52 5.52
C ASN A 120 -4.38 10.86 5.49
N ALA A 121 -3.52 10.07 6.13
CA ALA A 121 -2.07 10.26 6.06
C ALA A 121 -1.55 10.08 4.63
N ALA A 122 -2.02 9.05 3.91
CA ALA A 122 -1.66 8.84 2.51
C ALA A 122 -1.98 10.06 1.62
N LEU A 123 -3.09 10.77 1.90
CA LEU A 123 -3.50 11.95 1.14
C LEU A 123 -2.53 13.15 1.26
N GLU A 124 -1.55 13.11 2.15
CA GLU A 124 -0.44 14.07 2.15
C GLU A 124 0.40 13.98 0.86
N GLY A 125 0.40 12.82 0.21
CA GLY A 125 1.02 12.59 -1.09
C GLY A 125 0.13 12.93 -2.28
N TYR A 126 -1.13 13.30 -2.08
CA TYR A 126 -2.06 13.62 -3.16
C TYR A 126 -1.85 15.04 -3.69
N MET A 127 -1.77 15.19 -5.00
CA MET A 127 -1.36 16.44 -5.65
C MET A 127 -2.53 17.11 -6.36
N GLY A 128 -2.37 18.41 -6.64
CA GLY A 128 -3.39 19.20 -7.33
C GLY A 128 -3.64 18.79 -8.79
N ASP A 129 -2.80 17.95 -9.37
CA ASP A 129 -2.97 17.34 -10.69
C ASP A 129 -3.76 16.02 -10.65
N TRP A 130 -4.36 15.68 -9.52
CA TRP A 130 -5.15 14.48 -9.26
C TRP A 130 -4.33 13.18 -9.24
N SER A 131 -3.03 13.28 -9.05
CA SER A 131 -2.12 12.15 -8.88
C SER A 131 -1.61 12.02 -7.46
N MET A 132 -1.03 10.86 -7.13
CA MET A 132 -0.33 10.62 -5.86
C MET A 132 1.15 10.42 -6.14
N ILE A 133 2.02 11.12 -5.40
CA ILE A 133 3.47 10.95 -5.48
C ILE A 133 3.91 9.68 -4.75
N TYR A 134 5.14 9.23 -5.05
CA TYR A 134 5.61 7.92 -4.59
C TYR A 134 5.86 7.88 -3.08
N GLU A 135 6.77 8.71 -2.57
CA GLU A 135 7.22 8.62 -1.17
C GLU A 135 7.82 9.92 -0.63
N ARG A 136 7.97 9.97 0.68
CA ARG A 136 8.72 10.98 1.41
C ARG A 136 9.91 10.33 2.13
N HIS A 137 11.08 10.96 2.03
CA HIS A 137 12.30 10.50 2.70
C HIS A 137 12.45 11.09 4.11
N PRO A 138 13.35 10.50 4.95
CA PRO A 138 13.55 10.96 6.33
C PRO A 138 14.02 12.41 6.45
N ASP A 139 14.75 12.93 5.47
CA ASP A 139 15.20 14.32 5.40
C ASP A 139 14.10 15.32 4.99
N GLY A 140 12.90 14.82 4.74
CA GLY A 140 11.76 15.61 4.32
C GLY A 140 11.64 15.80 2.81
N THR A 141 12.62 15.38 2.02
CA THR A 141 12.50 15.41 0.56
C THR A 141 11.43 14.45 0.07
N ARG A 142 10.84 14.74 -1.08
CA ARG A 142 9.74 13.96 -1.66
C ARG A 142 10.14 13.42 -3.02
N ASN A 143 9.92 12.13 -3.23
CA ASN A 143 9.99 11.54 -4.55
C ASN A 143 8.68 11.83 -5.29
N LEU A 144 8.73 12.76 -6.24
CA LEU A 144 7.57 13.24 -6.99
C LEU A 144 7.20 12.35 -8.19
N GLU A 145 7.82 11.20 -8.35
CA GLU A 145 7.48 10.25 -9.41
C GLU A 145 6.09 9.64 -9.16
N ARG A 146 5.27 9.49 -10.22
CA ARG A 146 3.91 8.93 -10.14
C ARG A 146 3.96 7.51 -10.68
N HIS A 147 4.18 6.55 -9.79
CA HIS A 147 4.21 5.14 -10.13
C HIS A 147 2.82 4.62 -10.47
N TRP A 148 2.74 3.72 -11.42
CA TRP A 148 1.50 3.15 -11.96
C TRP A 148 0.61 2.52 -10.87
N TRP A 149 1.21 1.70 -10.00
CA TRP A 149 0.51 1.01 -8.93
C TRP A 149 0.00 1.97 -7.86
N VAL A 150 0.76 3.01 -7.55
CA VAL A 150 0.35 4.04 -6.58
C VAL A 150 -0.92 4.74 -7.05
N GLN A 151 -1.05 4.99 -8.37
CA GLN A 151 -2.27 5.61 -8.90
C GLN A 151 -3.45 4.63 -8.86
N ALA A 152 -3.24 3.35 -9.18
CA ALA A 152 -4.28 2.32 -9.08
C ALA A 152 -4.80 2.21 -7.64
N GLU A 153 -3.89 2.08 -6.66
CA GLU A 153 -4.22 2.00 -5.24
C GLU A 153 -4.90 3.28 -4.73
N CYS A 154 -4.48 4.44 -5.23
CA CYS A 154 -5.12 5.71 -4.90
C CYS A 154 -6.61 5.75 -5.34
N VAL A 155 -6.93 5.26 -6.53
CA VAL A 155 -8.34 5.16 -6.97
C VAL A 155 -9.14 4.27 -6.02
N ILE A 156 -8.62 3.11 -5.66
CA ILE A 156 -9.30 2.16 -4.77
C ILE A 156 -9.48 2.75 -3.38
N GLY A 157 -8.42 3.28 -2.77
CA GLY A 157 -8.47 3.85 -1.42
C GLY A 157 -9.41 5.06 -1.32
N LEU A 158 -9.41 5.96 -2.30
CA LEU A 158 -10.37 7.06 -2.37
C LEU A 158 -11.81 6.55 -2.52
N PHE A 159 -12.04 5.50 -3.30
CA PHE A 159 -13.35 4.89 -3.43
C PHE A 159 -13.81 4.24 -2.13
N TYR A 160 -12.91 3.61 -1.36
CA TYR A 160 -13.21 3.07 -0.03
C TYR A 160 -13.53 4.18 0.98
N LEU A 161 -12.81 5.31 0.95
CA LEU A 161 -13.16 6.50 1.74
C LEU A 161 -14.58 6.97 1.45
N TYR A 162 -14.97 7.01 0.17
CA TYR A 162 -16.35 7.35 -0.23
C TYR A 162 -17.36 6.32 0.27
N ARG A 163 -17.12 5.03 0.01
CA ARG A 163 -18.12 3.96 0.22
C ARG A 163 -18.27 3.56 1.68
N LEU A 164 -17.18 3.41 2.42
CA LEU A 164 -17.17 2.81 3.74
C LEU A 164 -16.94 3.81 4.88
N HIS A 165 -16.31 4.95 4.58
CA HIS A 165 -16.09 6.00 5.57
C HIS A 165 -17.03 7.20 5.38
N GLY A 166 -17.92 7.17 4.39
CA GLY A 166 -18.93 8.20 4.16
C GLY A 166 -18.37 9.55 3.64
N ARG A 167 -17.11 9.56 3.15
CA ARG A 167 -16.44 10.75 2.63
C ARG A 167 -16.92 11.04 1.20
N LYS A 168 -18.07 11.68 1.07
CA LYS A 168 -18.71 11.94 -0.25
C LYS A 168 -17.79 12.72 -1.20
N GLU A 169 -16.95 13.60 -0.67
CA GLU A 169 -15.97 14.38 -1.40
C GLU A 169 -14.82 13.56 -1.99
N ALA A 170 -14.61 12.31 -1.57
CA ALA A 170 -13.56 11.44 -2.10
C ALA A 170 -13.90 10.82 -3.47
N LEU A 171 -15.17 10.86 -3.89
CA LEU A 171 -15.57 10.26 -5.17
C LEU A 171 -14.98 11.02 -6.36
N GLU A 172 -15.06 12.36 -6.36
CA GLU A 172 -14.50 13.16 -7.46
C GLU A 172 -12.99 12.94 -7.62
N PRO A 173 -12.16 13.05 -6.57
CA PRO A 173 -10.74 12.69 -6.64
C PRO A 173 -10.48 11.28 -7.19
N ALA A 174 -11.26 10.26 -6.78
CA ALA A 174 -11.12 8.91 -7.32
C ALA A 174 -11.31 8.85 -8.84
N LEU A 175 -12.37 9.51 -9.34
CA LEU A 175 -12.65 9.58 -10.77
C LEU A 175 -11.59 10.39 -11.53
N LYS A 176 -11.10 11.47 -10.96
CA LYS A 176 -10.03 12.30 -11.53
C LYS A 176 -8.68 11.58 -11.58
N THR A 177 -8.36 10.81 -10.55
CA THR A 177 -7.15 9.96 -10.56
C THR A 177 -7.27 8.87 -11.64
N TRP A 178 -8.46 8.30 -11.82
CA TRP A 178 -8.71 7.38 -12.95
C TRP A 178 -8.54 8.07 -14.32
N ASP A 179 -8.99 9.33 -14.46
CA ASP A 179 -8.75 10.12 -15.66
C ASP A 179 -7.26 10.40 -15.89
N TYR A 180 -6.52 10.67 -14.80
CA TYR A 180 -5.06 10.81 -14.85
C TYR A 180 -4.39 9.53 -15.38
N ILE A 181 -4.77 8.37 -14.86
CA ILE A 181 -4.26 7.07 -15.33
C ILE A 181 -4.52 6.90 -16.84
N LYS A 182 -5.76 7.12 -17.28
CA LYS A 182 -6.15 6.97 -18.70
C LYS A 182 -5.38 7.89 -19.64
N THR A 183 -5.00 9.06 -19.14
CA THR A 183 -4.36 10.12 -19.95
C THR A 183 -2.86 10.00 -19.98
N HIS A 184 -2.22 9.59 -18.86
CA HIS A 184 -0.77 9.66 -18.71
C HIS A 184 -0.09 8.29 -18.64
N LEU A 185 -0.73 7.31 -17.99
CA LEU A 185 -0.11 6.01 -17.73
C LEU A 185 -0.41 4.95 -18.79
N ILE A 186 -1.58 4.97 -19.41
CA ILE A 186 -1.93 3.97 -20.42
C ILE A 186 -1.20 4.28 -21.73
N ASP A 187 -0.38 3.35 -22.21
CA ASP A 187 0.21 3.41 -23.55
C ASP A 187 -0.79 2.89 -24.59
N ARG A 188 -1.50 3.80 -25.25
CA ARG A 188 -2.50 3.44 -26.25
C ARG A 188 -1.93 2.95 -27.58
N THR A 189 -0.64 3.10 -27.80
CA THR A 189 0.05 2.67 -29.02
C THR A 189 0.68 1.30 -28.84
N GLY A 190 1.48 1.14 -27.77
CA GLY A 190 2.21 -0.10 -27.51
C GLY A 190 1.51 -1.04 -26.53
N GLY A 191 0.34 -0.64 -25.99
CA GLY A 191 -0.37 -1.38 -24.96
C GLY A 191 0.28 -1.28 -23.59
N GLU A 192 -0.41 -1.80 -22.56
CA GLU A 192 0.06 -1.80 -21.17
C GLU A 192 0.17 -0.38 -20.57
N TRP A 193 0.50 -0.29 -19.31
CA TRP A 193 0.74 0.98 -18.63
C TRP A 193 2.24 1.27 -18.55
N TRP A 194 2.63 2.54 -18.62
CA TRP A 194 3.99 2.96 -18.30
C TRP A 194 4.31 2.67 -16.83
N TRP A 195 5.60 2.48 -16.52
CA TRP A 195 6.03 2.25 -15.14
C TRP A 195 5.70 3.45 -14.24
N SER A 196 5.96 4.65 -14.71
CA SER A 196 5.68 5.89 -13.98
C SER A 196 5.70 7.11 -14.89
N ILE A 197 5.23 8.22 -14.34
CA ILE A 197 5.41 9.56 -14.89
C ILE A 197 6.45 10.28 -14.02
N LEU A 198 7.46 10.83 -14.66
CA LEU A 198 8.54 11.57 -14.01
C LEU A 198 8.04 12.92 -13.47
N PRO A 199 8.81 13.58 -12.57
CA PRO A 199 8.41 14.88 -11.99
C PRO A 199 8.16 15.99 -13.02
N ASP A 200 8.80 15.93 -14.17
CA ASP A 200 8.61 16.86 -15.30
C ASP A 200 7.38 16.55 -16.17
N GLY A 201 6.62 15.53 -15.83
CA GLY A 201 5.44 15.08 -16.56
C GLY A 201 5.72 14.13 -17.73
N THR A 202 6.97 13.80 -17.99
CA THR A 202 7.33 12.86 -19.05
C THR A 202 7.21 11.40 -18.61
N VAL A 203 7.00 10.51 -19.58
CA VAL A 203 6.92 9.06 -19.34
C VAL A 203 8.31 8.50 -18.97
N ASN A 204 8.37 7.72 -17.92
CA ASN A 204 9.56 6.95 -17.59
C ASN A 204 9.70 5.76 -18.57
N ARG A 205 10.68 5.90 -19.48
CA ARG A 205 11.03 4.87 -20.48
C ARG A 205 12.21 4.00 -20.08
N ARG A 206 12.75 4.18 -18.87
CA ARG A 206 13.91 3.41 -18.37
C ARG A 206 13.49 2.07 -17.78
N ASN A 207 12.25 1.96 -17.32
CA ASN A 207 11.69 0.75 -16.74
C ASN A 207 10.79 0.03 -17.74
N ASP A 208 10.82 -1.28 -17.70
CA ASP A 208 9.97 -2.13 -18.52
C ASP A 208 8.49 -1.96 -18.15
N LYS A 209 7.61 -2.02 -19.15
CA LYS A 209 6.16 -1.98 -18.95
C LYS A 209 5.60 -3.29 -18.37
N ALA A 210 6.32 -4.38 -18.52
CA ALA A 210 6.00 -5.67 -17.94
C ALA A 210 7.23 -6.25 -17.26
N GLY A 211 7.08 -6.95 -16.16
CA GLY A 211 8.20 -7.48 -15.42
C GLY A 211 7.75 -8.18 -14.15
N PHE A 212 8.71 -8.57 -13.32
CA PHE A 212 8.46 -9.35 -12.11
C PHE A 212 7.43 -8.70 -11.17
N TRP A 213 7.51 -7.38 -10.99
CA TRP A 213 6.61 -6.62 -10.10
C TRP A 213 5.37 -6.09 -10.82
N LYS A 214 5.33 -6.12 -12.14
CA LYS A 214 4.25 -5.56 -12.93
C LYS A 214 3.51 -6.65 -13.69
N CYS A 215 2.50 -7.18 -13.06
CA CYS A 215 1.52 -8.12 -13.59
C CYS A 215 0.10 -7.57 -13.26
N PRO A 216 -0.99 -8.20 -13.66
CA PRO A 216 -2.35 -7.79 -13.32
C PRO A 216 -2.66 -8.04 -11.84
N TYR A 217 -1.89 -7.44 -10.94
CA TYR A 217 -1.98 -7.57 -9.50
C TYR A 217 -2.68 -6.35 -8.89
N HIS A 218 -2.26 -5.11 -9.21
CA HIS A 218 -2.92 -3.86 -8.82
C HIS A 218 -4.03 -3.46 -9.79
#